data_1805a8bc1a815e787a56237373225680
#
_entry.id   1805a8bc1a815e787a56237373225680
#
_cell.length_a   1.000
_cell.length_b   1.000
_cell.length_c   1.000
_cell.angle_alpha   90.00
_cell.angle_beta   90.00
_cell.angle_gamma   90.00
#
_symmetry.space_group_name_H-M   'P 1'
#
loop_
_entity.id
_entity.type
_entity.pdbx_description
1 polymer ?
#
loop_
_entity_poly.entity_id
_entity_poly.type
_entity_poly.pdbx_seq_one_letter_code
_entity_poly.pdbx_strand_id
1 'polypeptide(L)'
;MRKYVECEHEVGLAAKYGPDELYLEFARVAALLWSDVFTEVENRLYEGPLTPRHGPGATADKLRGNAKFDQREWPVKLEEAGFTFGEYVLPNWRFASELDHVNFIEPGSERPTKVIPVPKTLKTPRVIAIEPTCMQYTQQALSSELTAACELRKVGGNRRQNVVHSQVGFSDQ
;
A
#
# COMPACT_ATOMS: atom_id res chain seq x y z
N MET A 1 -1.27 21.66 12.62
CA MET A 1 -0.95 21.97 11.20
C MET A 1 0.48 22.53 11.04
N ARG A 2 0.90 23.62 11.72
CA ARG A 2 2.25 24.21 11.51
C ARG A 2 3.37 23.18 11.65
N LYS A 3 3.44 22.39 12.73
CA LYS A 3 4.45 21.34 12.93
C LYS A 3 4.41 20.24 11.86
N TYR A 4 3.24 19.94 11.30
CA TYR A 4 3.13 19.00 10.19
C TYR A 4 3.80 19.55 8.94
N VAL A 5 3.52 20.82 8.60
CA VAL A 5 4.14 21.49 7.43
C VAL A 5 5.66 21.63 7.62
N GLU A 6 6.11 21.96 8.84
CA GLU A 6 7.55 22.02 9.18
C GLU A 6 8.20 20.64 8.94
N CYS A 7 7.59 19.54 9.42
CA CYS A 7 8.08 18.17 9.20
C CYS A 7 8.11 17.78 7.71
N GLU A 8 7.07 18.09 6.96
CA GLU A 8 7.05 17.84 5.51
C GLU A 8 8.15 18.61 4.76
N HIS A 9 8.42 19.84 5.19
CA HIS A 9 9.52 20.62 4.64
C HIS A 9 10.89 20.01 4.96
N GLU A 10 11.11 19.55 6.20
CA GLU A 10 12.35 18.88 6.62
C GLU A 10 12.57 17.57 5.82
N VAL A 11 11.51 16.76 5.63
CA VAL A 11 11.56 15.55 4.81
C VAL A 11 11.91 15.88 3.35
N GLY A 12 11.29 16.93 2.80
CA GLY A 12 11.60 17.41 1.45
C GLY A 12 13.06 17.87 1.29
N LEU A 13 13.63 18.52 2.30
CA LEU A 13 15.05 18.89 2.31
C LEU A 13 15.94 17.64 2.36
N ALA A 14 15.65 16.68 3.25
CA ALA A 14 16.40 15.44 3.35
C ALA A 14 16.40 14.66 2.02
N ALA A 15 15.25 14.58 1.36
CA ALA A 15 15.15 13.96 0.03
C ALA A 15 15.99 14.67 -1.03
N LYS A 16 16.11 16.01 -0.97
CA LYS A 16 16.90 16.81 -1.91
C LYS A 16 18.41 16.64 -1.73
N TYR A 17 18.87 16.52 -0.47
CA TYR A 17 20.31 16.37 -0.17
C TYR A 17 20.80 14.92 -0.30
N GLY A 18 19.89 13.98 -0.49
CA GLY A 18 20.17 12.55 -0.59
C GLY A 18 20.33 11.86 0.77
N PRO A 19 20.44 10.53 0.75
CA PRO A 19 20.57 9.74 1.97
C PRO A 19 21.96 9.89 2.59
N ASP A 20 22.03 10.04 3.90
CA ASP A 20 23.26 9.94 4.66
C ASP A 20 23.69 8.46 4.84
N GLU A 21 24.89 8.25 5.40
CA GLU A 21 25.45 6.90 5.63
C GLU A 21 24.57 6.05 6.54
N LEU A 22 23.99 6.65 7.58
CA LEU A 22 23.09 5.98 8.52
C LEU A 22 21.81 5.50 7.82
N TYR A 23 21.25 6.32 6.94
CA TYR A 23 20.09 5.96 6.15
C TYR A 23 20.39 4.81 5.18
N LEU A 24 21.54 4.83 4.52
CA LEU A 24 21.97 3.76 3.61
C LEU A 24 22.14 2.43 4.35
N GLU A 25 22.73 2.45 5.54
CA GLU A 25 22.86 1.26 6.37
C GLU A 25 21.49 0.77 6.86
N PHE A 26 20.60 1.65 7.30
CA PHE A 26 19.23 1.31 7.64
C PHE A 26 18.50 0.66 6.45
N ALA A 27 18.58 1.26 5.26
CA ALA A 27 17.96 0.74 4.05
C ALA A 27 18.47 -0.66 3.69
N ARG A 28 19.81 -0.88 3.84
CA ARG A 28 20.42 -2.20 3.63
C ARG A 28 19.87 -3.24 4.60
N VAL A 29 19.80 -2.93 5.88
CA VAL A 29 19.27 -3.84 6.90
C VAL A 29 17.76 -4.09 6.67
N ALA A 30 17.00 -3.06 6.36
CA ALA A 30 15.59 -3.18 6.05
C ALA A 30 15.35 -4.09 4.82
N ALA A 31 16.14 -3.92 3.76
CA ALA A 31 16.07 -4.78 2.57
C ALA A 31 16.36 -6.25 2.91
N LEU A 32 17.39 -6.53 3.72
CA LEU A 32 17.71 -7.88 4.17
C LEU A 32 16.60 -8.49 5.02
N LEU A 33 15.97 -7.71 5.88
CA LEU A 33 14.90 -8.18 6.76
C LEU A 33 13.58 -8.42 6.03
N TRP A 34 13.28 -7.66 4.97
CA TRP A 34 11.97 -7.66 4.34
C TRP A 34 11.94 -8.20 2.90
N SER A 35 13.10 -8.58 2.34
CA SER A 35 13.22 -9.05 0.96
C SER A 35 12.28 -10.22 0.64
N ASP A 36 12.16 -11.17 1.54
CA ASP A 36 11.28 -12.33 1.40
C ASP A 36 9.80 -11.94 1.36
N VAL A 37 9.39 -10.95 2.17
CA VAL A 37 8.02 -10.43 2.18
C VAL A 37 7.70 -9.70 0.87
N PHE A 38 8.61 -8.84 0.41
CA PHE A 38 8.42 -8.12 -0.85
C PHE A 38 8.43 -9.06 -2.05
N THR A 39 9.33 -10.05 -2.08
CA THR A 39 9.37 -11.06 -3.15
C THR A 39 8.06 -11.87 -3.20
N GLU A 40 7.49 -12.23 -2.05
CA GLU A 40 6.19 -12.91 -2.02
C GLU A 40 5.07 -12.05 -2.62
N VAL A 41 5.03 -10.75 -2.26
CA VAL A 41 4.03 -9.82 -2.81
C VAL A 41 4.23 -9.59 -4.31
N GLU A 42 5.48 -9.46 -4.77
CA GLU A 42 5.79 -9.37 -6.21
C GLU A 42 5.34 -10.62 -6.97
N ASN A 43 5.61 -11.81 -6.45
CA ASN A 43 5.14 -13.06 -7.05
C ASN A 43 3.62 -13.09 -7.19
N ARG A 44 2.89 -12.63 -6.17
CA ARG A 44 1.43 -12.51 -6.21
C ARG A 44 0.95 -11.57 -7.31
N LEU A 45 1.63 -10.44 -7.50
CA LEU A 45 1.33 -9.51 -8.59
C LEU A 45 1.55 -10.14 -9.97
N TYR A 46 2.58 -10.96 -10.14
CA TYR A 46 2.84 -11.70 -11.38
C TYR A 46 1.86 -12.83 -11.64
N GLU A 47 1.32 -13.46 -10.60
CA GLU A 47 0.32 -14.54 -10.72
C GLU A 47 -1.04 -14.04 -11.22
N GLY A 48 -1.33 -12.74 -11.06
CA GLY A 48 -2.57 -12.11 -11.51
C GLY A 48 -2.98 -10.91 -10.65
N PRO A 49 -4.12 -10.31 -10.97
CA PRO A 49 -4.58 -9.13 -10.24
C PRO A 49 -4.89 -9.47 -8.78
N LEU A 50 -4.42 -8.60 -7.90
CA LEU A 50 -4.74 -8.68 -6.47
C LEU A 50 -6.23 -8.40 -6.24
N THR A 51 -6.76 -8.82 -5.09
CA THR A 51 -8.16 -8.58 -4.76
C THR A 51 -8.32 -7.24 -4.02
N PRO A 52 -8.74 -6.16 -4.70
CA PRO A 52 -8.92 -4.86 -4.07
C PRO A 52 -10.20 -4.81 -3.24
N ARG A 53 -10.27 -3.86 -2.31
CA ARG A 53 -11.43 -3.67 -1.43
C ARG A 53 -11.70 -2.20 -1.21
N HIS A 54 -12.99 -1.85 -1.12
CA HIS A 54 -13.39 -0.53 -0.64
C HIS A 54 -13.46 -0.52 0.88
N GLY A 55 -12.66 0.34 1.51
CA GLY A 55 -12.78 0.58 2.94
C GLY A 55 -14.04 1.39 3.29
N PRO A 56 -14.53 1.32 4.55
CA PRO A 56 -15.68 2.12 5.01
C PRO A 56 -15.35 3.61 5.16
N GLY A 57 -14.07 3.98 5.12
CA GLY A 57 -13.59 5.35 5.34
C GLY A 57 -14.04 6.36 4.27
N ALA A 58 -13.92 7.63 4.61
CA ALA A 58 -14.12 8.72 3.65
C ALA A 58 -13.02 8.72 2.60
N THR A 59 -13.34 9.22 1.40
CA THR A 59 -12.43 9.39 0.28
C THR A 59 -12.35 10.88 -0.13
N ALA A 60 -11.26 11.29 -0.76
CA ALA A 60 -11.03 12.68 -1.14
C ALA A 60 -12.06 13.17 -2.16
N ASP A 61 -12.52 12.30 -3.03
CA ASP A 61 -13.60 12.51 -4.00
C ASP A 61 -15.02 12.42 -3.40
N LYS A 62 -15.11 12.11 -2.08
CA LYS A 62 -16.36 12.04 -1.30
C LYS A 62 -17.33 10.93 -1.73
N LEU A 63 -16.89 9.93 -2.47
CA LEU A 63 -17.71 8.77 -2.80
C LEU A 63 -18.03 7.97 -1.54
N ARG A 64 -19.26 7.45 -1.44
CA ARG A 64 -19.74 6.71 -0.27
C ARG A 64 -20.52 5.46 -0.68
N GLY A 65 -20.42 4.41 0.13
CA GLY A 65 -21.17 3.18 -0.10
C GLY A 65 -20.94 2.63 -1.50
N ASN A 66 -22.00 2.26 -2.18
CA ASN A 66 -21.96 1.68 -3.52
C ASN A 66 -21.43 2.64 -4.60
N ALA A 67 -21.47 3.97 -4.38
CA ALA A 67 -20.88 4.92 -5.33
C ALA A 67 -19.36 4.76 -5.50
N LYS A 68 -18.68 4.11 -4.55
CA LYS A 68 -17.25 3.80 -4.67
C LYS A 68 -16.94 2.78 -5.78
N PHE A 69 -17.92 1.99 -6.20
CA PHE A 69 -17.76 1.03 -7.30
C PHE A 69 -17.93 1.70 -8.68
N ASP A 70 -18.53 2.89 -8.74
CA ASP A 70 -18.66 3.67 -9.96
C ASP A 70 -17.50 4.66 -10.09
N GLN A 71 -16.29 4.13 -10.25
CA GLN A 71 -15.09 4.92 -10.43
C GLN A 71 -14.99 5.35 -11.88
N ARG A 72 -14.93 6.66 -12.13
CA ARG A 72 -14.85 7.27 -13.46
C ARG A 72 -13.53 8.01 -13.71
N GLU A 73 -12.71 8.15 -12.69
CA GLU A 73 -11.38 8.75 -12.74
C GLU A 73 -10.33 7.70 -12.37
N TRP A 74 -9.36 7.48 -13.26
CA TRP A 74 -8.30 6.50 -13.01
C TRP A 74 -6.93 7.10 -13.40
N PRO A 75 -5.98 7.21 -12.47
CA PRO A 75 -4.65 7.74 -12.76
C PRO A 75 -3.85 6.82 -13.70
N VAL A 76 -3.23 7.40 -14.75
CA VAL A 76 -2.35 6.67 -15.67
C VAL A 76 -1.22 5.96 -14.92
N LYS A 77 -0.69 6.55 -13.86
CA LYS A 77 0.33 5.91 -13.01
C LYS A 77 -0.11 4.59 -12.38
N LEU A 78 -1.40 4.35 -12.17
CA LEU A 78 -1.91 3.06 -11.70
C LEU A 78 -1.89 2.03 -12.84
N GLU A 79 -2.25 2.44 -14.07
CA GLU A 79 -2.09 1.60 -15.26
C GLU A 79 -0.64 1.15 -15.45
N GLU A 80 0.30 2.10 -15.38
CA GLU A 80 1.73 1.86 -15.53
C GLU A 80 2.30 0.98 -14.40
N ALA A 81 1.73 1.06 -13.20
CA ALA A 81 2.09 0.22 -12.05
C ALA A 81 1.44 -1.17 -12.07
N GLY A 82 0.70 -1.54 -13.13
CA GLY A 82 0.03 -2.83 -13.25
C GLY A 82 -1.35 -2.91 -12.59
N PHE A 83 -1.88 -1.79 -12.09
CA PHE A 83 -3.25 -1.72 -11.58
C PHE A 83 -4.19 -1.18 -12.66
N THR A 84 -4.43 -1.99 -13.69
CA THR A 84 -5.24 -1.57 -14.83
C THR A 84 -6.72 -1.47 -14.46
N PHE A 85 -7.41 -0.46 -14.99
CA PHE A 85 -8.85 -0.32 -14.76
C PHE A 85 -9.62 -1.56 -15.21
N GLY A 86 -9.22 -2.12 -16.36
CA GLY A 86 -9.87 -3.30 -16.94
C GLY A 86 -9.84 -4.54 -16.04
N GLU A 87 -8.73 -4.77 -15.35
CA GLU A 87 -8.56 -5.95 -14.49
C GLU A 87 -9.09 -5.73 -13.07
N TYR A 88 -8.98 -4.50 -12.56
CA TYR A 88 -9.28 -4.21 -11.16
C TYR A 88 -10.69 -3.68 -10.91
N VAL A 89 -11.33 -3.03 -11.90
CA VAL A 89 -12.63 -2.39 -11.73
C VAL A 89 -13.73 -3.08 -12.54
N LEU A 90 -13.44 -3.53 -13.78
CA LEU A 90 -14.45 -4.19 -14.59
C LEU A 90 -14.74 -5.62 -14.07
N PRO A 91 -16.02 -6.00 -13.94
CA PRO A 91 -16.39 -7.35 -13.50
C PRO A 91 -15.91 -8.45 -14.47
N ASN A 92 -15.86 -8.16 -15.75
CA ASN A 92 -15.33 -9.02 -16.82
C ASN A 92 -15.25 -8.22 -18.13
N TRP A 93 -14.59 -8.77 -19.15
CA TRP A 93 -14.37 -8.12 -20.43
C TRP A 93 -15.63 -7.84 -21.27
N ARG A 94 -16.80 -8.33 -20.89
CA ARG A 94 -18.07 -7.93 -21.53
C ARG A 94 -18.43 -6.48 -21.27
N PHE A 95 -17.85 -5.88 -20.25
CA PHE A 95 -18.01 -4.48 -19.88
C PHE A 95 -16.89 -3.59 -20.44
N ALA A 96 -16.11 -4.06 -21.40
CA ALA A 96 -14.99 -3.29 -21.97
C ALA A 96 -15.40 -1.92 -22.55
N SER A 97 -16.66 -1.78 -23.02
CA SER A 97 -17.20 -0.49 -23.45
C SER A 97 -17.28 0.56 -22.34
N GLU A 98 -17.24 0.16 -21.07
CA GLU A 98 -17.18 1.11 -19.95
C GLU A 98 -15.86 1.88 -19.91
N LEU A 99 -14.79 1.34 -20.53
CA LEU A 99 -13.50 2.04 -20.66
C LEU A 99 -13.62 3.37 -21.40
N ASP A 100 -14.55 3.47 -22.35
CA ASP A 100 -14.82 4.72 -23.11
C ASP A 100 -15.37 5.84 -22.21
N HIS A 101 -15.87 5.48 -21.03
CA HIS A 101 -16.44 6.41 -20.05
C HIS A 101 -15.51 6.71 -18.87
N VAL A 102 -14.28 6.19 -18.90
CA VAL A 102 -13.26 6.41 -17.87
C VAL A 102 -12.36 7.56 -18.29
N ASN A 103 -12.19 8.51 -17.39
CA ASN A 103 -11.22 9.58 -17.56
C ASN A 103 -9.87 9.15 -16.98
N PHE A 104 -8.90 8.83 -17.85
CA PHE A 104 -7.54 8.53 -17.45
C PHE A 104 -6.80 9.83 -17.14
N ILE A 105 -6.35 9.96 -15.88
CA ILE A 105 -5.77 11.19 -15.36
C ILE A 105 -4.25 11.15 -15.53
N GLU A 106 -3.71 12.11 -16.27
CA GLU A 106 -2.28 12.27 -16.49
C GLU A 106 -1.51 12.58 -15.19
N PRO A 107 -0.22 12.15 -15.11
CA PRO A 107 0.62 12.46 -13.97
C PRO A 107 0.68 13.95 -13.66
N GLY A 108 0.48 14.31 -12.40
CA GLY A 108 0.44 15.70 -11.92
C GLY A 108 -0.94 16.37 -12.01
N SER A 109 -1.92 15.74 -12.66
CA SER A 109 -3.32 16.22 -12.69
C SER A 109 -4.25 15.44 -11.76
N GLU A 110 -3.69 14.50 -11.00
CA GLU A 110 -4.47 13.66 -10.09
C GLU A 110 -5.10 14.47 -8.97
N ARG A 111 -6.24 13.97 -8.51
CA ARG A 111 -6.91 14.58 -7.36
C ARG A 111 -6.00 14.53 -6.14
N PRO A 112 -5.73 15.67 -5.49
CA PRO A 112 -4.85 15.70 -4.33
C PRO A 112 -5.47 15.00 -3.12
N THR A 113 -4.62 14.41 -2.30
CA THR A 113 -4.96 13.91 -0.98
C THR A 113 -5.51 15.01 -0.09
N LYS A 114 -6.59 14.75 0.63
CA LYS A 114 -7.19 15.69 1.56
C LYS A 114 -6.63 15.48 2.97
N VAL A 115 -5.88 16.43 3.48
CA VAL A 115 -5.35 16.40 4.85
C VAL A 115 -6.34 17.01 5.84
N ILE A 116 -6.70 16.27 6.88
CA ILE A 116 -7.62 16.72 7.93
C ILE A 116 -7.08 16.43 9.34
N PRO A 117 -7.32 17.31 10.31
CA PRO A 117 -7.07 17.02 11.71
C PRO A 117 -8.26 16.25 12.32
N VAL A 118 -7.98 15.12 12.96
CA VAL A 118 -8.98 14.33 13.67
C VAL A 118 -8.67 14.37 15.17
N PRO A 119 -9.64 14.68 16.04
CA PRO A 119 -9.43 14.64 17.48
C PRO A 119 -8.97 13.25 17.93
N LYS A 120 -7.87 13.18 18.65
CA LYS A 120 -7.36 11.94 19.26
C LYS A 120 -7.36 12.04 20.78
N THR A 121 -6.93 13.17 21.29
CA THR A 121 -6.89 13.50 22.71
C THR A 121 -7.31 14.96 22.90
N LEU A 122 -7.55 15.38 24.15
CA LEU A 122 -7.88 16.77 24.45
C LEU A 122 -6.73 17.75 24.12
N LYS A 123 -5.49 17.26 23.98
CA LYS A 123 -4.30 18.11 23.79
C LYS A 123 -3.86 18.22 22.32
N THR A 124 -3.89 17.12 21.56
CA THR A 124 -3.35 17.11 20.20
C THR A 124 -4.22 16.31 19.23
N PRO A 125 -4.64 16.92 18.10
CA PRO A 125 -5.30 16.18 17.03
C PRO A 125 -4.30 15.30 16.29
N ARG A 126 -4.80 14.20 15.73
CA ARG A 126 -4.08 13.41 14.72
C ARG A 126 -4.31 14.04 13.36
N VAL A 127 -3.25 14.26 12.61
CA VAL A 127 -3.36 14.60 11.18
C VAL A 127 -3.47 13.31 10.38
N ILE A 128 -4.49 13.20 9.54
CA ILE A 128 -4.68 12.09 8.61
C ILE A 128 -4.82 12.60 7.19
N ALA A 129 -4.32 11.83 6.25
CA ALA A 129 -4.49 12.03 4.83
C ALA A 129 -5.63 11.13 4.33
N ILE A 130 -6.53 11.70 3.54
CA ILE A 130 -7.63 10.98 2.89
C ILE A 130 -7.32 10.92 1.40
N GLU A 131 -7.12 9.72 0.89
CA GLU A 131 -6.83 9.48 -0.52
C GLU A 131 -8.09 9.47 -1.39
N PRO A 132 -7.95 9.69 -2.71
CA PRO A 132 -8.99 9.37 -3.69
C PRO A 132 -9.41 7.90 -3.64
N THR A 133 -10.62 7.60 -4.10
CA THR A 133 -11.18 6.23 -4.05
C THR A 133 -10.30 5.22 -4.78
N CYS A 134 -9.83 5.53 -5.99
CA CYS A 134 -8.95 4.66 -6.78
C CYS A 134 -7.66 4.31 -6.04
N MET A 135 -7.04 5.30 -5.38
CA MET A 135 -5.81 5.09 -4.60
C MET A 135 -6.06 4.23 -3.36
N GLN A 136 -7.13 4.50 -2.61
CA GLN A 136 -7.48 3.65 -1.47
C GLN A 136 -7.79 2.20 -1.89
N TYR A 137 -8.43 2.03 -3.03
CA TYR A 137 -8.83 0.74 -3.56
C TYR A 137 -7.61 -0.16 -3.86
N THR A 138 -6.63 0.38 -4.59
CA THR A 138 -5.38 -0.31 -4.90
C THR A 138 -4.49 -0.51 -3.67
N GLN A 139 -4.39 0.49 -2.80
CA GLN A 139 -3.66 0.37 -1.52
C GLN A 139 -4.21 -0.74 -0.62
N GLN A 140 -5.53 -0.96 -0.60
CA GLN A 140 -6.13 -2.04 0.17
C GLN A 140 -5.77 -3.43 -0.39
N ALA A 141 -5.63 -3.58 -1.71
CA ALA A 141 -5.14 -4.80 -2.32
C ALA A 141 -3.71 -5.11 -1.84
N LEU A 142 -2.79 -4.16 -2.00
CA LEU A 142 -1.40 -4.31 -1.53
C LEU A 142 -1.30 -4.55 -0.02
N SER A 143 -2.06 -3.83 0.79
CA SER A 143 -2.08 -3.99 2.24
C SER A 143 -2.51 -5.39 2.66
N SER A 144 -3.45 -5.99 1.95
CA SER A 144 -3.91 -7.35 2.23
C SER A 144 -2.79 -8.38 1.97
N GLU A 145 -2.10 -8.27 0.84
CA GLU A 145 -1.00 -9.17 0.50
C GLU A 145 0.23 -8.99 1.39
N LEU A 146 0.62 -7.74 1.67
CA LEU A 146 1.69 -7.46 2.63
C LEU A 146 1.40 -8.04 4.02
N THR A 147 0.16 -7.92 4.48
CA THR A 147 -0.25 -8.49 5.77
C THR A 147 -0.15 -10.01 5.74
N ALA A 148 -0.67 -10.65 4.69
CA ALA A 148 -0.60 -12.10 4.53
C ALA A 148 0.85 -12.60 4.47
N ALA A 149 1.72 -11.95 3.71
CA ALA A 149 3.15 -12.31 3.63
C ALA A 149 3.86 -12.16 4.98
N CYS A 150 3.57 -11.10 5.74
CA CYS A 150 4.10 -10.93 7.10
C CYS A 150 3.62 -12.01 8.07
N GLU A 151 2.37 -12.44 7.98
CA GLU A 151 1.81 -13.51 8.82
C GLU A 151 2.41 -14.87 8.49
N LEU A 152 2.58 -15.19 7.20
CA LEU A 152 3.26 -16.40 6.75
C LEU A 152 4.69 -16.48 7.29
N ARG A 153 5.41 -15.36 7.31
CA ARG A 153 6.76 -15.27 7.88
C ARG A 153 6.78 -15.60 9.38
N LYS A 154 5.82 -15.09 10.15
CA LYS A 154 5.70 -15.42 11.59
C LYS A 154 5.51 -16.91 11.82
N VAL A 155 4.65 -17.54 11.03
CA VAL A 155 4.40 -19.00 11.12
C VAL A 155 5.63 -19.79 10.70
N GLY A 156 6.31 -19.38 9.63
CA GLY A 156 7.56 -20.02 9.17
C GLY A 156 8.72 -19.89 10.16
N GLY A 157 8.85 -18.77 10.85
CA GLY A 157 9.81 -18.54 11.93
C GLY A 157 9.64 -19.51 13.09
N ASN A 158 8.42 -19.72 13.53
CA ASN A 158 8.10 -20.68 14.60
C ASN A 158 8.37 -22.14 14.17
N ARG A 159 8.15 -22.51 12.91
CA ARG A 159 8.49 -23.85 12.40
C ARG A 159 10.00 -24.09 12.39
N ARG A 160 10.81 -23.09 11.98
CA ARG A 160 12.28 -23.21 11.99
C ARG A 160 12.85 -23.36 13.39
N GLN A 161 12.30 -22.65 14.37
CA GLN A 161 12.70 -22.82 15.77
C GLN A 161 12.36 -24.21 16.32
N ASN A 162 11.21 -24.77 15.98
CA ASN A 162 10.83 -26.11 16.40
C ASN A 162 11.67 -27.21 15.73
N VAL A 163 12.12 -27.01 14.48
CA VAL A 163 12.99 -27.96 13.78
C VAL A 163 14.41 -27.94 14.38
N VAL A 164 14.93 -26.78 14.77
CA VAL A 164 16.25 -26.66 15.40
C VAL A 164 16.23 -27.29 16.80
N HIS A 165 15.14 -27.16 17.57
CA HIS A 165 15.02 -27.80 18.88
C HIS A 165 14.85 -29.32 18.81
N SER A 166 14.30 -29.87 17.73
CA SER A 166 14.16 -31.31 17.56
C SER A 166 15.41 -32.02 17.04
N GLN A 167 16.41 -31.27 16.55
CA GLN A 167 17.70 -31.86 16.08
C GLN A 167 18.82 -31.83 17.13
N VAL A 168 18.62 -31.17 18.27
CA VAL A 168 19.66 -31.11 19.36
C VAL A 168 19.41 -32.15 20.47
N GLY A 169 18.41 -32.97 20.32
CA GLY A 169 18.15 -34.07 21.24
C GLY A 169 18.48 -35.43 20.63
N PHE A 170 19.52 -36.06 21.14
CA PHE A 170 19.97 -37.43 21.00
C PHE A 170 21.31 -37.64 20.26
N SER A 171 22.37 -37.61 21.06
CA SER A 171 23.43 -38.60 21.02
C SER A 171 24.15 -38.61 22.37
N ASP A 172 23.58 -39.35 23.29
CA ASP A 172 24.33 -39.95 24.41
C ASP A 172 23.74 -41.34 24.65
N GLN A 173 24.41 -42.33 24.07
CA GLN A 173 24.66 -43.66 24.61
C GLN A 173 25.87 -44.28 23.93
#